data_d856c721f279447797c4a566bcd9094a
#
_entry.id   d856c721f279447797c4a566bcd9094a
#
_cell.length_a   1.000
_cell.length_b   1.000
_cell.length_c   1.000
_cell.angle_alpha   90.00
_cell.angle_beta   90.00
_cell.angle_gamma   90.00
#
_symmetry.space_group_name_H-M   'P 1'
#
loop_
_entity.id
_entity.type
_entity.pdbx_description
1 polymer ?
#
loop_
_entity_poly.entity_id
_entity_poly.type
_entity_poly.pdbx_seq_one_letter_code
_entity_poly.pdbx_strand_id
1 'polypeptide(L)' 'MKKSELIHWRLQAMLREHRFGDLKYIGIKPDSVGIDHHWYNIYGHEVPVDAIVELEEEEE' A
#
# COMPACT_ATOMS: atom_id res chain seq x y z
N MET A 1 -7.70 14.83 -2.47
CA MET A 1 -6.99 13.71 -1.82
C MET A 1 -6.25 12.89 -2.88
N LYS A 2 -5.00 12.55 -2.63
CA LYS A 2 -4.21 11.75 -3.57
C LYS A 2 -4.71 10.30 -3.59
N LYS A 3 -4.58 9.63 -4.75
CA LYS A 3 -4.98 8.22 -4.88
C LYS A 3 -4.22 7.33 -3.91
N SER A 4 -2.94 7.62 -3.65
CA SER A 4 -2.14 6.85 -2.70
C SER A 4 -2.73 6.91 -1.28
N GLU A 5 -3.25 8.06 -0.86
CA GLU A 5 -3.89 8.18 0.44
C GLU A 5 -5.20 7.39 0.51
N LEU A 6 -5.97 7.41 -0.56
CA LEU A 6 -7.21 6.63 -0.63
C LEU A 6 -6.93 5.13 -0.52
N ILE A 7 -5.90 4.66 -1.22
CA ILE A 7 -5.51 3.25 -1.17
C ILE A 7 -5.00 2.90 0.22
N HIS A 8 -4.19 3.77 0.82
CA HIS A 8 -3.70 3.58 2.19
C HIS A 8 -4.88 3.38 3.16
N TRP A 9 -5.87 4.28 3.13
CA TRP A 9 -7.03 4.18 4.00
C TRP A 9 -7.87 2.93 3.73
N ARG A 10 -7.99 2.54 2.45
CA ARG A 10 -8.69 1.32 2.07
C ARG A 10 -8.00 0.08 2.64
N LEU A 11 -6.67 0.03 2.53
CA LEU A 11 -5.89 -1.08 3.07
C LEU A 11 -5.97 -1.13 4.60
N GLN A 12 -5.94 0.03 5.26
CA GLN A 12 -6.12 0.08 6.71
C GLN A 12 -7.49 -0.44 7.14
N ALA A 13 -8.53 -0.13 6.37
CA ALA A 13 -9.87 -0.65 6.65
C ALA A 13 -9.92 -2.17 6.50
N MET A 14 -9.26 -2.72 5.48
CA MET A 14 -9.16 -4.16 5.27
C MET A 14 -8.43 -4.85 6.43
N LEU A 15 -7.37 -4.23 6.94
CA LEU A 15 -6.64 -4.75 8.10
C LEU A 15 -7.53 -4.80 9.34
N ARG A 16 -8.32 -3.76 9.57
CA ARG A 16 -9.23 -3.70 10.72
C ARG A 16 -10.34 -4.74 10.63
N GLU A 17 -10.78 -5.04 9.41
CA GLU A 17 -11.84 -6.04 9.19
C GLU A 17 -11.31 -7.47 9.09
N HIS A 18 -10.01 -7.66 9.20
CA HIS A 18 -9.35 -8.98 9.11
C HIS A 18 -9.70 -9.75 7.83
N ARG A 19 -9.87 -9.05 6.72
CA ARG A 19 -10.23 -9.67 5.45
C ARG A 19 -9.08 -10.39 4.76
N PHE A 20 -7.84 -9.99 5.05
CA PHE A 20 -6.64 -10.58 4.45
C PHE A 20 -5.66 -10.96 5.53
N GLY A 21 -5.46 -12.27 5.72
CA GLY A 21 -4.54 -12.77 6.74
C GLY A 21 -3.08 -12.42 6.49
N ASP A 22 -2.71 -12.24 5.23
CA ASP A 22 -1.32 -11.97 4.84
C ASP A 22 -1.05 -10.51 4.49
N LEU A 23 -1.96 -9.60 4.83
CA LEU A 23 -1.77 -8.17 4.64
C LEU A 23 -1.32 -7.54 5.96
N LYS A 24 -0.18 -6.85 5.95
CA LYS A 24 0.35 -6.16 7.13
C LYS A 24 0.88 -4.79 6.76
N TYR A 25 0.70 -3.82 7.64
CA TYR A 25 1.26 -2.49 7.46
C TYR A 25 2.68 -2.45 8.01
N ILE A 26 3.64 -2.01 7.20
CA ILE A 26 5.04 -1.91 7.61
C ILE A 26 5.34 -0.55 8.24
N GLY A 27 4.86 0.53 7.60
CA GLY A 27 5.13 1.89 8.04
C GLY A 27 5.59 2.77 6.89
N ILE A 28 6.12 3.92 7.23
CA ILE A 28 6.67 4.86 6.25
C ILE A 28 8.16 4.64 6.13
N LYS A 29 8.65 4.43 4.92
CA LYS A 29 10.09 4.31 4.66
C LYS A 29 10.40 4.75 3.23
N PRO A 30 11.66 5.14 2.95
CA PRO A 30 12.04 5.62 1.63
C PRO A 30 12.18 4.47 0.61
N ASP A 31 11.92 4.81 -0.65
CA ASP A 31 12.18 3.91 -1.77
C ASP A 31 13.64 4.03 -2.23
N SER A 32 13.98 3.43 -3.39
CA SER A 32 15.33 3.44 -3.92
C SER A 32 15.85 4.84 -4.30
N VAL A 33 14.96 5.79 -4.52
CA VAL A 33 15.33 7.18 -4.83
C VAL A 33 15.18 8.13 -3.64
N GLY A 34 14.81 7.61 -2.47
CA GLY A 34 14.73 8.38 -1.24
C GLY A 34 13.41 9.08 -0.98
N ILE A 35 12.35 8.71 -1.69
CA ILE A 35 11.01 9.26 -1.49
C ILE A 35 10.24 8.38 -0.52
N ASP A 36 9.67 8.98 0.53
CA ASP A 36 8.92 8.25 1.54
C ASP A 36 7.55 7.80 1.03
N HIS A 37 7.21 6.56 1.32
CA HIS A 37 5.91 5.98 0.99
C HIS A 37 5.40 5.17 2.16
N HIS A 38 4.08 4.93 2.20
CA HIS A 38 3.52 3.90 3.06
C HIS A 38 3.80 2.54 2.43
N TRP A 39 4.34 1.63 3.21
CA TRP A 39 4.68 0.29 2.73
C TRP A 39 3.77 -0.75 3.38
N TYR A 40 3.39 -1.74 2.60
CA TYR A 40 2.59 -2.88 3.06
C TYR A 40 3.27 -4.17 2.67
N ASN A 41 3.12 -5.18 3.54
CA ASN A 41 3.54 -6.54 3.22
C ASN A 41 2.31 -7.29 2.73
N ILE A 42 2.32 -7.72 1.48
CA ILE A 42 1.22 -8.44 0.84
C ILE A 42 1.77 -9.79 0.39
N TYR A 43 1.30 -10.86 1.02
CA TYR A 43 1.75 -12.23 0.74
C TYR A 43 3.27 -12.39 0.80
N GLY A 44 3.91 -11.76 1.76
CA GLY A 44 5.35 -11.81 1.94
C GLY A 44 6.15 -10.83 1.09
N HIS A 45 5.50 -10.03 0.26
CA HIS A 45 6.16 -9.01 -0.58
C HIS A 45 5.94 -7.62 -0.02
N GLU A 46 7.01 -6.85 0.13
CA GLU A 46 6.94 -5.45 0.54
C GLU A 46 6.62 -4.59 -0.67
N VAL A 47 5.50 -3.88 -0.63
CA VAL A 47 5.00 -3.07 -1.75
C VAL A 47 4.67 -1.67 -1.26
N PRO A 48 5.19 -0.61 -1.93
CA PRO A 48 4.77 0.75 -1.60
C PRO A 48 3.38 1.03 -2.17
N VAL A 49 2.61 1.86 -1.48
CA VAL A 49 1.25 2.18 -1.91
C VAL A 49 1.23 2.81 -3.31
N ASP A 50 2.25 3.60 -3.65
CA ASP A 50 2.32 4.24 -4.97
C ASP A 50 2.42 3.22 -6.11
N ALA A 51 3.05 2.08 -5.89
CA ALA A 51 3.10 1.01 -6.90
C ALA A 51 1.70 0.43 -7.15
N ILE A 52 0.88 0.34 -6.10
CA ILE A 52 -0.50 -0.13 -6.23
C ILE A 52 -1.33 0.86 -7.05
N VAL A 53 -1.12 2.17 -6.84
CA VAL A 53 -1.77 3.21 -7.62
C VAL A 53 -1.45 3.06 -9.11
N GLU A 54 -0.17 2.85 -9.44
CA GLU A 54 0.25 2.67 -10.82
C GLU A 54 -0.41 1.46 -11.47
N LEU A 55 -0.54 0.36 -10.75
CA LEU A 55 -1.21 -0.83 -11.26
C LEU A 55 -2.70 -0.57 -11.54
N GLU A 56 -3.38 0.15 -10.66
CA GLU A 56 -4.79 0.50 -10.86
C GLU A 56 -4.98 1.41 -12.06
N GLU A 57 -4.06 2.33 -12.29
CA GLU A 57 -4.13 3.23 -13.43
C GLU A 57 -3.91 2.51 -14.76
N GLU A 58 -3.10 1.46 -14.76
CA GLU A 58 -2.85 0.67 -15.97
C GLU A 58 -4.03 -0.21 -16.36
N GLU A 59 -4.93 -0.49 -15.46
CA GLU A 59 -6.09 -1.34 -15.71
C GLU A 59 -7.23 -0.63 -16.46
N GLU A 60 -7.12 0.65 -16.66
CA GLU A 60 -8.10 1.38 -17.45
C GLU A 60 -7.90 1.08 -18.95
#